data_19c14ac8415c6939f14efa2cd5a8c62c
#
_entry.id   19c14ac8415c6939f14efa2cd5a8c62c
#
_cell.length_a   1.000
_cell.length_b   1.000
_cell.length_c   1.000
_cell.angle_alpha   90.00
_cell.angle_beta   90.00
_cell.angle_gamma   90.00
#
_symmetry.space_group_name_H-M   'P 1'
#
loop_
_entity.id
_entity.type
_entity.pdbx_description
1 polymer ?
#
loop_
_entity_poly.entity_id
_entity_poly.type
_entity_poly.pdbx_seq_one_letter_code
_entity_poly.pdbx_strand_id
1 'polypeptide(L)'
;MRTVIKTYKFKLYKSKKNKHLDDGINIAAAIWNYCIAMHRRYYRMYGKHLSANKLKMHITKVKKTLHPEWSALGSQAIQDVVERVDRSYKAFFDHVKQKRSGRKSPPSFKKRSRYSSFTLKQAGYAFHVSCNRITIMGREYKYCKSRPIEGEIKTLTVKRNALGEIYLIVVTRQESSDILPRAGKAVGMDFGLKHFLSLDDGSVIDSPQWYKASLKELRAAHRAVSRCQKGSRNRWRTIRHLERVYQRLSNRRRDWFFKLANQLVSEYAIICIEDLNLDGMKRLWGAEGFRPCFR
;
A
#
# COMPACT_ATOMS: atom_id res chain seq x y z
N MET A 1 -22.19 -5.04 19.34
CA MET A 1 -21.17 -4.01 18.96
C MET A 1 -20.29 -4.56 17.84
N ARG A 2 -20.20 -3.87 16.72
CA ARG A 2 -19.40 -4.28 15.57
C ARG A 2 -17.99 -3.68 15.69
N THR A 3 -16.94 -4.49 15.51
CA THR A 3 -15.57 -4.00 15.47
C THR A 3 -15.28 -3.40 14.10
N VAL A 4 -14.92 -2.12 14.05
CA VAL A 4 -14.50 -1.42 12.83
C VAL A 4 -12.99 -1.20 12.85
N ILE A 5 -12.34 -1.53 11.75
CA ILE A 5 -10.90 -1.28 11.55
C ILE A 5 -10.77 -0.07 10.64
N LYS A 6 -10.15 1.01 11.16
CA LYS A 6 -9.85 2.22 10.38
C LYS A 6 -8.36 2.29 10.07
N THR A 7 -8.04 2.82 8.89
CA THR A 7 -6.66 3.03 8.45
C THR A 7 -6.42 4.49 8.14
N TYR A 8 -5.43 5.07 8.82
CA TYR A 8 -5.01 6.46 8.65
C TYR A 8 -3.67 6.51 7.95
N LYS A 9 -3.53 7.37 6.93
CA LYS A 9 -2.29 7.58 6.21
C LYS A 9 -1.85 9.02 6.34
N PHE A 10 -0.68 9.24 6.94
CA PHE A 10 -0.08 10.55 7.14
C PHE A 10 1.28 10.64 6.44
N LYS A 11 1.62 11.82 5.94
CA LYS A 11 2.95 12.07 5.37
C LYS A 11 3.87 12.62 6.45
N LEU A 12 5.11 12.14 6.52
CA LEU A 12 6.15 12.73 7.34
C LEU A 12 6.67 14.02 6.72
N TYR A 13 6.96 15.02 7.55
CA TYR A 13 7.72 16.18 7.11
C TYR A 13 9.14 15.76 6.70
N LYS A 14 9.69 16.43 5.69
CA LYS A 14 11.07 16.17 5.27
C LYS A 14 12.04 16.59 6.39
N SER A 15 12.90 15.66 6.78
CA SER A 15 13.95 15.88 7.77
C SER A 15 15.15 14.97 7.51
N LYS A 16 16.34 15.38 7.90
CA LYS A 16 17.54 14.52 7.88
C LYS A 16 17.34 13.25 8.72
N LYS A 17 16.54 13.33 9.79
CA LYS A 17 16.17 12.20 10.65
C LYS A 17 15.45 11.07 9.89
N ASN A 18 14.74 11.38 8.79
CA ASN A 18 14.01 10.39 7.99
C ASN A 18 14.93 9.34 7.35
N LYS A 19 16.22 9.64 7.21
CA LYS A 19 17.23 8.68 6.73
C LYS A 19 17.24 7.41 7.59
N HIS A 20 17.08 7.53 8.90
CA HIS A 20 17.02 6.36 9.79
C HIS A 20 15.85 5.41 9.45
N LEU A 21 14.67 5.94 9.11
CA LEU A 21 13.53 5.13 8.68
C LEU A 21 13.76 4.52 7.29
N ASP A 22 14.44 5.25 6.41
CA ASP A 22 14.83 4.77 5.09
C ASP A 22 15.83 3.61 5.21
N ASP A 23 16.83 3.75 6.08
CA ASP A 23 17.79 2.69 6.40
C ASP A 23 17.09 1.48 7.03
N GLY A 24 16.11 1.69 7.91
CA GLY A 24 15.26 0.63 8.45
C GLY A 24 14.51 -0.16 7.37
N ILE A 25 13.97 0.53 6.35
CA ILE A 25 13.32 -0.12 5.20
C ILE A 25 14.34 -0.95 4.40
N ASN A 26 15.57 -0.44 4.25
CA ASN A 26 16.64 -1.15 3.53
C ASN A 26 17.10 -2.39 4.30
N ILE A 27 17.19 -2.32 5.64
CA ILE A 27 17.46 -3.48 6.51
C ILE A 27 16.33 -4.51 6.38
N ALA A 28 15.07 -4.08 6.41
CA ALA A 28 13.93 -4.96 6.21
C ALA A 28 13.98 -5.69 4.85
N ALA A 29 14.45 -5.01 3.80
CA ALA A 29 14.68 -5.64 2.48
C ALA A 29 15.78 -6.70 2.52
N ALA A 30 16.88 -6.46 3.25
CA ALA A 30 17.95 -7.42 3.43
C ALA A 30 17.46 -8.68 4.17
N ILE A 31 16.72 -8.49 5.28
CA ILE A 31 16.12 -9.57 6.04
C ILE A 31 15.13 -10.38 5.18
N TRP A 32 14.28 -9.72 4.39
CA TRP A 32 13.39 -10.40 3.44
C TRP A 32 14.17 -11.32 2.50
N ASN A 33 15.22 -10.81 1.88
CA ASN A 33 16.02 -11.57 0.93
C ASN A 33 16.76 -12.74 1.63
N TYR A 34 17.27 -12.51 2.81
CA TYR A 34 17.87 -13.56 3.62
C TYR A 34 16.87 -14.69 3.92
N CYS A 35 15.65 -14.34 4.35
CA CYS A 35 14.59 -15.30 4.59
C CYS A 35 14.25 -16.12 3.34
N ILE A 36 14.18 -15.49 2.17
CA ILE A 36 13.94 -16.21 0.89
C ILE A 36 15.08 -17.17 0.58
N ALA A 37 16.34 -16.76 0.76
CA ALA A 37 17.51 -17.62 0.55
C ALA A 37 17.47 -18.85 1.48
N MET A 38 17.16 -18.62 2.77
CA MET A 38 17.04 -19.70 3.76
C MET A 38 15.92 -20.67 3.44
N HIS A 39 14.73 -20.17 3.03
CA HIS A 39 13.64 -21.03 2.59
C HIS A 39 14.02 -21.91 1.41
N ARG A 40 14.66 -21.32 0.39
CA ARG A 40 15.12 -22.08 -0.80
C ARG A 40 16.15 -23.14 -0.44
N ARG A 41 17.12 -22.79 0.43
CA ARG A 41 18.14 -23.74 0.90
C ARG A 41 17.50 -24.87 1.70
N TYR A 42 16.63 -24.57 2.66
CA TYR A 42 15.95 -25.55 3.50
C TYR A 42 15.08 -26.50 2.67
N TYR A 43 14.33 -25.97 1.71
CA TYR A 43 13.51 -26.78 0.81
C TYR A 43 14.36 -27.73 -0.05
N ARG A 44 15.49 -27.26 -0.56
CA ARG A 44 16.43 -28.09 -1.35
C ARG A 44 17.01 -29.26 -0.53
N MET A 45 17.28 -29.00 0.75
CA MET A 45 17.90 -30.01 1.63
C MET A 45 16.89 -31.03 2.20
N TYR A 46 15.69 -30.57 2.50
CA TYR A 46 14.71 -31.34 3.28
C TYR A 46 13.37 -31.58 2.57
N GLY A 47 13.14 -31.04 1.42
CA GLY A 47 11.84 -31.10 0.71
C GLY A 47 10.66 -30.47 1.46
N LYS A 48 10.92 -29.76 2.55
CA LYS A 48 9.89 -29.25 3.47
C LYS A 48 9.89 -27.73 3.56
N HIS A 49 8.73 -27.16 3.90
CA HIS A 49 8.58 -25.73 4.19
C HIS A 49 9.24 -25.37 5.53
N LEU A 50 10.00 -24.27 5.55
CA LEU A 50 10.60 -23.74 6.78
C LEU A 50 9.56 -22.89 7.53
N SER A 51 9.17 -23.30 8.76
CA SER A 51 8.17 -22.58 9.53
C SER A 51 8.66 -21.19 10.00
N ALA A 52 7.70 -20.27 10.15
CA ALA A 52 7.99 -18.91 10.63
C ALA A 52 8.73 -18.90 11.99
N ASN A 53 8.37 -19.79 12.92
CA ASN A 53 8.99 -19.84 14.25
C ASN A 53 10.47 -20.27 14.18
N LYS A 54 10.78 -21.31 13.41
CA LYS A 54 12.19 -21.73 13.18
C LYS A 54 12.98 -20.59 12.53
N LEU A 55 12.38 -19.90 11.57
CA LEU A 55 13.03 -18.78 10.89
C LEU A 55 13.23 -17.58 11.83
N LYS A 56 12.26 -17.24 12.71
CA LYS A 56 12.42 -16.20 13.73
C LYS A 56 13.57 -16.51 14.70
N MET A 57 13.65 -17.74 15.19
CA MET A 57 14.76 -18.18 16.05
C MET A 57 16.12 -18.06 15.37
N HIS A 58 16.19 -18.49 14.10
CA HIS A 58 17.40 -18.39 13.31
C HIS A 58 17.83 -16.93 13.10
N ILE A 59 16.91 -16.04 12.69
CA ILE A 59 17.18 -14.60 12.52
C ILE A 59 17.67 -13.97 13.83
N THR A 60 17.13 -14.38 14.97
CA THR A 60 17.58 -13.87 16.28
C THR A 60 19.04 -14.22 16.56
N LYS A 61 19.49 -15.42 16.19
CA LYS A 61 20.90 -15.83 16.27
C LYS A 61 21.76 -15.04 15.30
N VAL A 62 21.37 -14.99 14.02
CA VAL A 62 22.09 -14.28 12.96
C VAL A 62 22.26 -12.80 13.26
N LYS A 63 21.24 -12.16 13.84
CA LYS A 63 21.30 -10.76 14.29
C LYS A 63 22.37 -10.52 15.35
N LYS A 64 22.66 -11.49 16.20
CA LYS A 64 23.68 -11.37 17.24
C LYS A 64 25.10 -11.65 16.72
N THR A 65 25.25 -12.47 15.71
CA THR A 65 26.56 -12.97 15.24
C THR A 65 27.00 -12.35 13.91
N LEU A 66 26.18 -12.49 12.85
CA LEU A 66 26.57 -12.15 11.48
C LEU A 66 26.09 -10.78 11.01
N HIS A 67 24.97 -10.30 11.54
CA HIS A 67 24.31 -9.07 11.08
C HIS A 67 23.83 -8.19 12.24
N PRO A 68 24.74 -7.67 13.08
CA PRO A 68 24.37 -6.84 14.24
C PRO A 68 23.63 -5.57 13.84
N GLU A 69 23.87 -5.06 12.63
CA GLU A 69 23.19 -3.88 12.07
C GLU A 69 21.66 -4.07 11.96
N TRP A 70 21.16 -5.31 11.89
CA TRP A 70 19.72 -5.58 11.86
C TRP A 70 19.02 -5.21 13.17
N SER A 71 19.77 -5.09 14.26
CA SER A 71 19.23 -4.69 15.55
C SER A 71 18.61 -3.28 15.52
N ALA A 72 19.09 -2.41 14.62
CA ALA A 72 18.55 -1.07 14.43
C ALA A 72 17.11 -1.03 13.93
N LEU A 73 16.60 -2.12 13.33
CA LEU A 73 15.22 -2.22 12.89
C LEU A 73 14.22 -2.52 14.02
N GLY A 74 14.72 -3.02 15.15
CA GLY A 74 13.89 -3.49 16.26
C GLY A 74 13.27 -4.88 16.03
N SER A 75 13.04 -5.61 17.12
CA SER A 75 12.60 -7.00 17.07
C SER A 75 11.23 -7.19 16.41
N GLN A 76 10.29 -6.29 16.68
CA GLN A 76 8.93 -6.36 16.13
C GLN A 76 8.88 -6.23 14.62
N ALA A 77 9.62 -5.26 14.06
CA ALA A 77 9.67 -5.09 12.62
C ALA A 77 10.38 -6.28 11.93
N ILE A 78 11.40 -6.85 12.58
CA ILE A 78 12.06 -8.07 12.09
C ILE A 78 11.07 -9.24 12.05
N GLN A 79 10.32 -9.45 13.13
CA GLN A 79 9.28 -10.50 13.20
C GLN A 79 8.21 -10.31 12.11
N ASP A 80 7.75 -9.06 11.89
CA ASP A 80 6.80 -8.77 10.83
C ASP A 80 7.34 -9.12 9.44
N VAL A 81 8.62 -8.82 9.16
CA VAL A 81 9.25 -9.20 7.87
C VAL A 81 9.24 -10.72 7.69
N VAL A 82 9.60 -11.49 8.73
CA VAL A 82 9.55 -12.96 8.69
C VAL A 82 8.14 -13.48 8.44
N GLU A 83 7.15 -12.93 9.14
CA GLU A 83 5.75 -13.30 8.96
C GLU A 83 5.19 -12.91 7.57
N ARG A 84 5.66 -11.80 6.99
CA ARG A 84 5.33 -11.45 5.59
C ARG A 84 5.85 -12.49 4.61
N VAL A 85 7.05 -13.02 4.83
CA VAL A 85 7.60 -14.10 4.00
C VAL A 85 6.74 -15.35 4.15
N ASP A 86 6.44 -15.78 5.37
CA ASP A 86 5.60 -16.95 5.66
C ASP A 86 4.21 -16.83 5.01
N ARG A 87 3.53 -15.69 5.20
CA ARG A 87 2.23 -15.41 4.56
C ARG A 87 2.30 -15.47 3.03
N SER A 88 3.41 -15.00 2.45
CA SER A 88 3.60 -15.05 1.00
C SER A 88 3.75 -16.48 0.49
N TYR A 89 4.46 -17.35 1.23
CA TYR A 89 4.57 -18.77 0.91
C TYR A 89 3.25 -19.52 1.12
N LYS A 90 2.54 -19.26 2.23
CA LYS A 90 1.20 -19.83 2.46
C LYS A 90 0.24 -19.48 1.33
N ALA A 91 0.18 -18.21 0.96
CA ALA A 91 -0.66 -17.78 -0.15
C ALA A 91 -0.27 -18.41 -1.52
N PHE A 92 1.01 -18.77 -1.71
CA PHE A 92 1.44 -19.53 -2.87
C PHE A 92 0.95 -20.98 -2.79
N PHE A 93 1.17 -21.65 -1.67
CA PHE A 93 0.74 -23.04 -1.48
C PHE A 93 -0.78 -23.21 -1.55
N ASP A 94 -1.55 -22.28 -0.95
CA ASP A 94 -3.01 -22.28 -1.03
C ASP A 94 -3.50 -22.13 -2.47
N HIS A 95 -2.84 -21.27 -3.26
CA HIS A 95 -3.16 -21.11 -4.69
C HIS A 95 -2.93 -22.42 -5.46
N VAL A 96 -1.80 -23.08 -5.22
CA VAL A 96 -1.48 -24.36 -5.88
C VAL A 96 -2.44 -25.45 -5.42
N LYS A 97 -2.69 -25.59 -4.12
CA LYS A 97 -3.60 -26.59 -3.55
C LYS A 97 -5.03 -26.44 -4.05
N GLN A 98 -5.52 -25.21 -4.15
CA GLN A 98 -6.89 -24.93 -4.61
C GLN A 98 -7.02 -24.86 -6.14
N LYS A 99 -5.95 -25.17 -6.89
CA LYS A 99 -5.92 -25.13 -8.36
C LYS A 99 -6.55 -23.85 -8.94
N ARG A 100 -6.36 -22.70 -8.27
CA ARG A 100 -6.94 -21.41 -8.72
C ARG A 100 -6.40 -21.04 -10.09
N SER A 101 -7.24 -20.40 -10.91
CA SER A 101 -6.86 -19.93 -12.23
C SER A 101 -5.73 -18.91 -12.17
N GLY A 102 -4.85 -18.92 -13.17
CA GLY A 102 -3.72 -18.03 -13.28
C GLY A 102 -2.43 -18.59 -12.65
N ARG A 103 -1.27 -18.13 -13.15
CA ARG A 103 0.05 -18.56 -12.68
C ARG A 103 0.47 -17.72 -11.47
N LYS A 104 0.73 -18.37 -10.33
CA LYS A 104 1.34 -17.77 -9.16
C LYS A 104 2.73 -18.36 -8.93
N SER A 105 3.73 -17.48 -8.80
CA SER A 105 5.11 -17.89 -8.52
C SER A 105 5.39 -17.86 -7.01
N PRO A 106 6.32 -18.69 -6.50
CA PRO A 106 6.76 -18.60 -5.13
C PRO A 106 7.42 -17.24 -4.85
N PRO A 107 7.48 -16.81 -3.58
CA PRO A 107 8.12 -15.54 -3.21
C PRO A 107 9.56 -15.46 -3.70
N SER A 108 9.94 -14.29 -4.21
CA SER A 108 11.26 -14.04 -4.80
C SER A 108 12.03 -12.93 -4.09
N PHE A 109 13.32 -12.80 -4.43
CA PHE A 109 14.16 -11.69 -3.97
C PHE A 109 13.58 -10.33 -4.42
N LYS A 110 13.72 -9.33 -3.56
CA LYS A 110 13.30 -7.96 -3.85
C LYS A 110 14.50 -7.02 -3.87
N LYS A 111 14.61 -6.19 -4.89
CA LYS A 111 15.57 -5.09 -4.90
C LYS A 111 15.25 -4.11 -3.76
N ARG A 112 16.26 -3.49 -3.13
CA ARG A 112 16.08 -2.48 -2.06
C ARG A 112 15.12 -1.36 -2.48
N SER A 113 15.20 -0.92 -3.75
CA SER A 113 14.32 0.10 -4.31
C SER A 113 12.84 -0.31 -4.40
N ARG A 114 12.56 -1.62 -4.47
CA ARG A 114 11.20 -2.18 -4.56
C ARG A 114 10.63 -2.59 -3.21
N TYR A 115 11.47 -2.72 -2.17
CA TYR A 115 11.00 -2.97 -0.82
C TYR A 115 10.70 -1.63 -0.14
N SER A 116 9.49 -1.44 0.34
CA SER A 116 9.02 -0.09 0.65
C SER A 116 8.52 0.12 2.08
N SER A 117 8.44 -0.92 2.93
CA SER A 117 7.82 -0.74 4.24
C SER A 117 8.18 -1.79 5.28
N PHE A 118 8.09 -1.42 6.57
CA PHE A 118 8.05 -2.33 7.70
C PHE A 118 6.92 -1.95 8.65
N THR A 119 6.48 -2.88 9.50
CA THR A 119 5.37 -2.69 10.44
C THR A 119 5.79 -2.96 11.87
N LEU A 120 5.33 -2.09 12.77
CA LEU A 120 5.43 -2.21 14.22
C LEU A 120 4.05 -2.57 14.78
N LYS A 121 3.96 -3.54 15.70
CA LYS A 121 2.69 -4.13 16.13
C LYS A 121 2.24 -3.70 17.53
N GLN A 122 3.14 -3.11 18.33
CA GLN A 122 2.84 -2.73 19.71
C GLN A 122 2.98 -1.23 19.88
N ALA A 123 1.85 -0.55 20.03
CA ALA A 123 1.79 0.83 20.47
C ALA A 123 2.29 0.93 21.94
N GLY A 124 2.86 2.09 22.29
CA GLY A 124 3.40 2.32 23.62
C GLY A 124 4.82 1.80 23.83
N TYR A 125 5.22 0.70 23.20
CA TYR A 125 6.57 0.14 23.29
C TYR A 125 7.46 0.45 22.08
N ALA A 126 7.02 0.08 20.89
CA ALA A 126 7.82 0.26 19.67
C ALA A 126 7.63 1.64 19.02
N PHE A 127 6.49 2.25 19.29
CA PHE A 127 6.15 3.58 18.84
C PHE A 127 5.13 4.24 19.76
N HIS A 128 5.19 5.57 19.84
CA HIS A 128 4.23 6.40 20.57
C HIS A 128 3.74 7.53 19.68
N VAL A 129 2.42 7.72 19.62
CA VAL A 129 1.79 8.78 18.81
C VAL A 129 1.35 9.91 19.74
N SER A 130 1.88 11.10 19.49
CA SER A 130 1.45 12.36 20.12
C SER A 130 0.72 13.24 19.08
N CYS A 131 0.28 14.43 19.45
CA CYS A 131 -0.54 15.31 18.60
C CYS A 131 -0.13 15.34 17.12
N ASN A 132 1.06 15.85 16.81
CA ASN A 132 1.62 15.95 15.45
C ASN A 132 3.01 15.31 15.33
N ARG A 133 3.41 14.55 16.36
CA ARG A 133 4.70 13.87 16.48
C ARG A 133 4.49 12.39 16.72
N ILE A 134 5.45 11.61 16.30
CA ILE A 134 5.49 10.18 16.54
C ILE A 134 6.92 9.79 16.92
N THR A 135 7.04 9.02 17.99
CA THR A 135 8.31 8.41 18.37
C THR A 135 8.36 7.00 17.81
N ILE A 136 9.41 6.68 17.06
CA ILE A 136 9.64 5.36 16.46
C ILE A 136 11.07 4.96 16.79
N MET A 137 11.25 3.81 17.44
CA MET A 137 12.57 3.30 17.85
C MET A 137 13.40 4.37 18.61
N GLY A 138 12.78 5.07 19.57
CA GLY A 138 13.42 6.10 20.39
C GLY A 138 13.69 7.43 19.69
N ARG A 139 13.26 7.62 18.44
CA ARG A 139 13.45 8.87 17.70
C ARG A 139 12.12 9.52 17.36
N GLU A 140 12.07 10.83 17.52
CA GLU A 140 10.86 11.63 17.28
C GLU A 140 10.82 12.18 15.84
N TYR A 141 9.64 12.07 15.21
CA TYR A 141 9.35 12.53 13.86
C TYR A 141 8.08 13.38 13.84
N LYS A 142 8.08 14.46 13.06
CA LYS A 142 6.88 15.27 12.80
C LYS A 142 6.12 14.72 11.58
N TYR A 143 4.79 14.66 11.66
CA TYR A 143 3.94 14.24 10.55
C TYR A 143 2.80 15.21 10.31
N CYS A 144 2.30 15.26 9.06
CA CYS A 144 1.16 16.10 8.67
C CYS A 144 -0.12 15.44 9.18
N LYS A 145 -0.62 15.89 10.33
CA LYS A 145 -1.88 15.42 10.91
C LYS A 145 -3.05 16.09 10.20
N SER A 146 -3.65 15.42 9.22
CA SER A 146 -4.80 15.91 8.45
C SER A 146 -6.15 15.65 9.14
N ARG A 147 -6.18 14.73 10.11
CA ARG A 147 -7.39 14.33 10.85
C ARG A 147 -7.02 13.69 12.18
N PRO A 148 -7.93 13.67 13.19
CA PRO A 148 -7.72 12.95 14.44
C PRO A 148 -7.58 11.45 14.18
N ILE A 149 -6.83 10.76 15.03
CA ILE A 149 -6.75 9.30 15.06
C ILE A 149 -7.70 8.84 16.13
N GLU A 150 -8.72 8.08 15.74
CA GLU A 150 -9.75 7.54 16.62
C GLU A 150 -9.53 6.06 16.87
N GLY A 151 -9.92 5.59 18.06
CA GLY A 151 -9.83 4.19 18.45
C GLY A 151 -8.45 3.75 18.93
N GLU A 152 -8.34 2.49 19.30
CA GLU A 152 -7.11 1.87 19.80
C GLU A 152 -6.14 1.59 18.66
N ILE A 153 -4.92 2.12 18.75
CA ILE A 153 -3.89 1.91 17.74
C ILE A 153 -3.35 0.47 17.84
N LYS A 154 -3.49 -0.32 16.80
CA LYS A 154 -3.00 -1.69 16.72
C LYS A 154 -1.64 -1.81 16.04
N THR A 155 -1.47 -1.17 14.90
CA THR A 155 -0.21 -1.26 14.16
C THR A 155 0.16 0.06 13.51
N LEU A 156 1.48 0.25 13.36
CA LEU A 156 2.08 1.34 12.61
C LEU A 156 2.94 0.76 11.49
N THR A 157 2.62 1.11 10.24
CA THR A 157 3.48 0.79 9.10
C THR A 157 4.18 2.04 8.59
N VAL A 158 5.50 2.00 8.55
CA VAL A 158 6.34 3.00 7.91
C VAL A 158 6.51 2.60 6.45
N LYS A 159 6.13 3.47 5.51
CA LYS A 159 6.17 3.18 4.08
C LYS A 159 6.86 4.30 3.31
N ARG A 160 7.82 3.94 2.44
CA ARG A 160 8.48 4.82 1.49
C ARG A 160 7.78 4.71 0.12
N ASN A 161 7.47 5.85 -0.51
CA ASN A 161 7.00 5.86 -1.89
C ASN A 161 8.16 5.90 -2.91
N ALA A 162 7.86 5.88 -4.20
CA ALA A 162 8.84 5.94 -5.28
C ALA A 162 9.67 7.25 -5.30
N LEU A 163 9.14 8.34 -4.75
CA LEU A 163 9.84 9.61 -4.61
C LEU A 163 10.76 9.69 -3.38
N GLY A 164 10.80 8.64 -2.54
CA GLY A 164 11.55 8.62 -1.29
C GLY A 164 10.84 9.35 -0.13
N GLU A 165 9.57 9.73 -0.30
CA GLU A 165 8.77 10.30 0.78
C GLU A 165 8.27 9.20 1.71
N ILE A 166 8.29 9.47 3.01
CA ILE A 166 7.87 8.51 4.03
C ILE A 166 6.46 8.83 4.50
N TYR A 167 5.66 7.80 4.57
CA TYR A 167 4.29 7.82 5.07
C TYR A 167 4.16 6.91 6.28
N LEU A 168 3.34 7.33 7.22
CA LEU A 168 2.87 6.55 8.35
C LEU A 168 1.48 6.02 8.03
N ILE A 169 1.29 4.73 8.19
CA ILE A 169 -0.01 4.08 8.05
C ILE A 169 -0.35 3.51 9.43
N VAL A 170 -1.28 4.15 10.10
CA VAL A 170 -1.76 3.77 11.43
C VAL A 170 -3.06 2.99 11.25
N VAL A 171 -3.11 1.81 11.81
CA VAL A 171 -4.33 0.98 11.84
C VAL A 171 -4.89 1.01 13.27
N THR A 172 -6.15 1.38 13.38
CA THR A 172 -6.86 1.42 14.66
C THR A 172 -8.04 0.44 14.65
N ARG A 173 -8.38 0.00 15.86
CA ARG A 173 -9.59 -0.76 16.14
C ARG A 173 -10.52 0.11 16.95
N GLN A 174 -11.76 0.21 16.51
CA GLN A 174 -12.80 0.96 17.19
C GLN A 174 -14.04 0.07 17.34
N GLU A 175 -14.66 0.11 18.50
CA GLU A 175 -16.00 -0.42 18.64
C GLU A 175 -16.98 0.62 18.09
N SER A 176 -17.84 0.20 17.19
CA SER A 176 -18.89 1.05 16.63
C SER A 176 -20.23 0.48 17.05
N SER A 177 -21.12 1.36 17.47
CA SER A 177 -22.54 1.04 17.49
C SER A 177 -23.01 0.76 16.06
N ASP A 178 -23.99 -0.09 15.91
CA ASP A 178 -24.59 -0.35 14.60
C ASP A 178 -25.02 0.99 13.99
N ILE A 179 -24.61 1.19 12.76
CA ILE A 179 -25.05 2.35 11.99
C ILE A 179 -26.52 2.11 11.68
N LEU A 180 -27.39 2.75 12.46
CA LEU A 180 -28.81 2.77 12.11
C LEU A 180 -28.97 3.42 10.74
N PRO A 181 -29.78 2.82 9.84
CA PRO A 181 -30.09 3.44 8.57
C PRO A 181 -30.62 4.86 8.83
N ARG A 182 -30.02 5.85 8.21
CA ARG A 182 -30.57 7.20 8.27
C ARG A 182 -31.89 7.20 7.52
N ALA A 183 -32.93 7.82 8.09
CA ALA A 183 -34.09 8.19 7.30
C ALA A 183 -33.67 9.20 6.24
N GLY A 184 -33.98 8.95 4.98
CA GLY A 184 -33.58 9.83 3.89
C GLY A 184 -33.80 9.22 2.51
N LYS A 185 -33.41 9.95 1.49
CA LYS A 185 -33.60 9.56 0.08
C LYS A 185 -32.76 8.31 -0.25
N ALA A 186 -33.36 7.39 -1.00
CA ALA A 186 -32.63 6.33 -1.69
C ALA A 186 -32.26 6.81 -3.08
N VAL A 187 -31.18 6.26 -3.66
CA VAL A 187 -30.77 6.51 -5.04
C VAL A 187 -30.25 5.24 -5.67
N GLY A 188 -30.70 4.98 -6.89
CA GLY A 188 -30.14 3.97 -7.80
C GLY A 188 -29.04 4.62 -8.65
N MET A 189 -27.89 3.93 -8.79
CA MET A 189 -26.76 4.44 -9.58
C MET A 189 -26.25 3.35 -10.53
N ASP A 190 -26.04 3.74 -11.80
CA ASP A 190 -25.39 2.91 -12.80
C ASP A 190 -24.05 3.51 -13.25
N PHE A 191 -23.04 2.63 -13.42
CA PHE A 191 -21.71 3.00 -13.93
C PHE A 191 -21.66 2.89 -15.44
N GLY A 192 -21.67 4.04 -16.12
CA GLY A 192 -21.66 4.10 -17.57
C GLY A 192 -20.28 4.40 -18.18
N LEU A 193 -20.16 4.16 -19.48
CA LEU A 193 -18.99 4.51 -20.29
C LEU A 193 -19.01 5.96 -20.74
N LYS A 194 -20.19 6.49 -21.08
CA LYS A 194 -20.40 7.87 -21.53
C LYS A 194 -20.37 8.82 -20.35
N HIS A 195 -21.15 8.54 -19.33
CA HIS A 195 -21.18 9.23 -18.04
C HIS A 195 -20.56 8.32 -16.98
N PHE A 196 -19.92 8.89 -15.97
CA PHE A 196 -19.29 8.10 -14.90
C PHE A 196 -20.34 7.43 -14.02
N LEU A 197 -21.40 8.17 -13.69
CA LEU A 197 -22.57 7.69 -12.96
C LEU A 197 -23.83 8.31 -13.60
N SER A 198 -24.87 7.50 -13.76
CA SER A 198 -26.24 7.94 -14.04
C SER A 198 -27.08 7.61 -12.82
N LEU A 199 -27.88 8.56 -12.35
CA LEU A 199 -28.74 8.41 -11.19
C LEU A 199 -30.18 8.14 -11.68
N ASP A 200 -31.00 7.55 -10.83
CA ASP A 200 -32.41 7.23 -11.11
C ASP A 200 -33.30 8.48 -11.29
N ASP A 201 -32.88 9.64 -10.77
CA ASP A 201 -33.53 10.94 -11.00
C ASP A 201 -33.22 11.56 -12.38
N GLY A 202 -32.47 10.84 -13.23
CA GLY A 202 -32.03 11.30 -14.55
C GLY A 202 -30.78 12.20 -14.52
N SER A 203 -30.25 12.53 -13.36
CA SER A 203 -29.00 13.28 -13.26
C SER A 203 -27.80 12.43 -13.64
N VAL A 204 -26.76 13.07 -14.17
CA VAL A 204 -25.54 12.39 -14.60
C VAL A 204 -24.31 13.06 -14.00
N ILE A 205 -23.31 12.25 -13.65
CA ILE A 205 -22.04 12.71 -13.13
C ILE A 205 -20.94 12.30 -14.11
N ASP A 206 -20.26 13.29 -14.69
CA ASP A 206 -19.19 13.05 -15.64
C ASP A 206 -17.84 12.87 -14.94
N SER A 207 -17.04 11.95 -15.46
CA SER A 207 -15.67 11.78 -14.99
C SER A 207 -14.77 12.86 -15.58
N PRO A 208 -14.09 13.66 -14.75
CA PRO A 208 -13.05 14.53 -15.23
C PRO A 208 -11.92 13.69 -15.84
N GLN A 209 -11.72 13.76 -17.14
CA GLN A 209 -10.83 12.89 -17.89
C GLN A 209 -9.33 13.22 -17.66
N TRP A 210 -8.88 13.23 -16.38
CA TRP A 210 -7.50 13.61 -16.04
C TRP A 210 -6.42 12.82 -16.77
N TYR A 211 -6.67 11.54 -17.07
CA TYR A 211 -5.72 10.73 -17.81
C TYR A 211 -5.53 11.28 -19.22
N LYS A 212 -6.63 11.57 -19.92
CA LYS A 212 -6.56 12.17 -21.27
C LYS A 212 -5.87 13.55 -21.22
N ALA A 213 -6.24 14.40 -20.26
CA ALA A 213 -5.63 15.72 -20.07
C ALA A 213 -4.11 15.63 -19.75
N SER A 214 -3.70 14.61 -19.00
CA SER A 214 -2.28 14.41 -18.63
C SER A 214 -1.50 13.57 -19.63
N LEU A 215 -2.10 13.06 -20.68
CA LEU A 215 -1.48 12.09 -21.60
C LEU A 215 -0.28 12.68 -22.34
N LYS A 216 -0.37 13.94 -22.76
CA LYS A 216 0.74 14.68 -23.43
C LYS A 216 1.94 14.79 -22.50
N GLU A 217 1.74 15.21 -21.25
CA GLU A 217 2.79 15.32 -20.22
C GLU A 217 3.40 13.94 -19.89
N LEU A 218 2.55 12.92 -19.71
CA LEU A 218 3.02 11.54 -19.45
C LEU A 218 3.86 11.00 -20.59
N ARG A 219 3.43 11.17 -21.84
CA ARG A 219 4.19 10.72 -23.03
C ARG A 219 5.53 11.44 -23.12
N ALA A 220 5.57 12.76 -22.87
CA ALA A 220 6.81 13.53 -22.85
C ALA A 220 7.76 13.05 -21.75
N ALA A 221 7.26 12.83 -20.53
CA ALA A 221 8.06 12.33 -19.42
C ALA A 221 8.60 10.91 -19.69
N HIS A 222 7.79 10.02 -20.29
CA HIS A 222 8.27 8.69 -20.70
C HIS A 222 9.37 8.76 -21.76
N ARG A 223 9.20 9.58 -22.79
CA ARG A 223 10.23 9.78 -23.82
C ARG A 223 11.53 10.32 -23.22
N ALA A 224 11.44 11.28 -22.29
CA ALA A 224 12.61 11.81 -21.59
C ALA A 224 13.37 10.70 -20.81
N VAL A 225 12.67 9.80 -20.12
CA VAL A 225 13.29 8.65 -19.45
C VAL A 225 13.94 7.69 -20.45
N SER A 226 13.29 7.41 -21.59
CA SER A 226 13.80 6.46 -22.60
C SER A 226 15.07 6.97 -23.28
N ARG A 227 15.20 8.29 -23.50
CA ARG A 227 16.38 8.92 -24.10
C ARG A 227 17.60 8.94 -23.18
N CYS A 228 17.41 8.80 -21.87
CA CYS A 228 18.51 8.83 -20.91
C CYS A 228 19.25 7.49 -20.83
N GLN A 229 20.57 7.53 -20.79
CA GLN A 229 21.43 6.35 -20.56
C GLN A 229 21.06 5.65 -19.26
N LYS A 230 20.91 4.31 -19.30
CA LYS A 230 20.62 3.48 -18.11
C LYS A 230 21.72 3.65 -17.06
N GLY A 231 21.31 3.90 -15.81
CA GLY A 231 22.25 4.12 -14.69
C GLY A 231 22.70 5.56 -14.51
N SER A 232 22.51 6.45 -15.48
CA SER A 232 22.97 7.84 -15.40
C SER A 232 22.20 8.67 -14.35
N ARG A 233 22.85 9.71 -13.82
CA ARG A 233 22.24 10.68 -12.89
C ARG A 233 21.04 11.40 -13.53
N ASN A 234 21.11 11.70 -14.83
CA ASN A 234 20.03 12.34 -15.57
C ASN A 234 18.81 11.41 -15.66
N ARG A 235 19.02 10.11 -15.90
CA ARG A 235 17.92 9.15 -15.89
C ARG A 235 17.21 9.09 -14.52
N TRP A 236 17.92 9.16 -13.41
CA TRP A 236 17.33 9.24 -12.09
C TRP A 236 16.47 10.50 -11.89
N ARG A 237 16.93 11.65 -12.40
CA ARG A 237 16.16 12.90 -12.36
C ARG A 237 14.87 12.80 -13.19
N THR A 238 14.95 12.26 -14.40
CA THR A 238 13.79 12.10 -15.29
C THR A 238 12.78 11.07 -14.75
N ILE A 239 13.25 9.94 -14.16
CA ILE A 239 12.37 8.99 -13.46
C ILE A 239 11.64 9.69 -12.31
N ARG A 240 12.32 10.48 -11.50
CA ARG A 240 11.67 11.23 -10.40
C ARG A 240 10.65 12.24 -10.92
N HIS A 241 10.88 12.84 -12.06
CA HIS A 241 9.89 13.72 -12.70
C HIS A 241 8.65 12.92 -13.13
N LEU A 242 8.83 11.81 -13.83
CA LEU A 242 7.75 10.91 -14.24
C LEU A 242 6.91 10.43 -13.03
N GLU A 243 7.57 10.03 -11.96
CA GLU A 243 6.89 9.61 -10.71
C GLU A 243 6.06 10.75 -10.08
N ARG A 244 6.53 12.00 -10.16
CA ARG A 244 5.74 13.17 -9.71
C ARG A 244 4.50 13.39 -10.56
N VAL A 245 4.60 13.19 -11.88
CA VAL A 245 3.44 13.31 -12.79
C VAL A 245 2.40 12.25 -12.43
N TYR A 246 2.80 10.99 -12.26
CA TYR A 246 1.91 9.92 -11.81
C TYR A 246 1.29 10.19 -10.44
N GLN A 247 2.07 10.71 -9.50
CA GLN A 247 1.57 11.02 -8.16
C GLN A 247 0.52 12.15 -8.19
N ARG A 248 0.74 13.21 -8.99
CA ARG A 248 -0.23 14.29 -9.17
C ARG A 248 -1.55 13.75 -9.75
N LEU A 249 -1.47 12.94 -10.80
CA LEU A 249 -2.64 12.33 -11.43
C LEU A 249 -3.40 11.44 -10.44
N SER A 250 -2.69 10.57 -9.72
CA SER A 250 -3.29 9.70 -8.70
C SER A 250 -3.94 10.48 -7.56
N ASN A 251 -3.31 11.58 -7.11
CA ASN A 251 -3.85 12.41 -6.05
C ASN A 251 -5.13 13.14 -6.49
N ARG A 252 -5.15 13.75 -7.70
CA ARG A 252 -6.33 14.41 -8.26
C ARG A 252 -7.52 13.45 -8.37
N ARG A 253 -7.27 12.23 -8.89
CA ARG A 253 -8.31 11.20 -8.98
C ARG A 253 -8.87 10.86 -7.61
N ARG A 254 -7.99 10.55 -6.66
CA ARG A 254 -8.41 10.19 -5.31
C ARG A 254 -9.17 11.31 -4.61
N ASP A 255 -8.73 12.56 -4.73
CA ASP A 255 -9.40 13.73 -4.15
C ASP A 255 -10.84 13.85 -4.68
N TRP A 256 -11.00 13.74 -5.98
CA TRP A 256 -12.32 13.83 -6.59
C TRP A 256 -13.24 12.68 -6.15
N PHE A 257 -12.75 11.42 -6.18
CA PHE A 257 -13.56 10.30 -5.74
C PHE A 257 -13.99 10.41 -4.28
N PHE A 258 -13.10 10.90 -3.41
CA PHE A 258 -13.48 11.13 -2.01
C PHE A 258 -14.49 12.28 -1.86
N LYS A 259 -14.36 13.35 -2.62
CA LYS A 259 -15.34 14.47 -2.62
C LYS A 259 -16.68 13.97 -3.12
N LEU A 260 -16.72 13.27 -4.25
CA LEU A 260 -17.95 12.71 -4.79
C LEU A 260 -18.59 11.71 -3.80
N ALA A 261 -17.81 10.79 -3.25
CA ALA A 261 -18.34 9.85 -2.27
C ALA A 261 -18.92 10.55 -1.03
N ASN A 262 -18.24 11.57 -0.51
CA ASN A 262 -18.74 12.35 0.62
C ASN A 262 -20.04 13.09 0.26
N GLN A 263 -20.13 13.67 -0.94
CA GLN A 263 -21.34 14.32 -1.43
C GLN A 263 -22.50 13.33 -1.47
N LEU A 264 -22.33 12.18 -2.14
CA LEU A 264 -23.36 11.16 -2.27
C LEU A 264 -23.82 10.62 -0.91
N VAL A 265 -22.88 10.30 -0.01
CA VAL A 265 -23.23 9.82 1.35
C VAL A 265 -23.88 10.89 2.21
N SER A 266 -23.63 12.18 1.97
CA SER A 266 -24.31 13.27 2.69
C SER A 266 -25.74 13.49 2.20
N GLU A 267 -26.00 13.22 0.91
CA GLU A 267 -27.29 13.49 0.26
C GLU A 267 -28.24 12.29 0.38
N TYR A 268 -27.73 11.08 0.22
CA TYR A 268 -28.53 9.86 0.18
C TYR A 268 -28.28 8.96 1.40
N ALA A 269 -29.35 8.42 1.95
CA ALA A 269 -29.30 7.46 3.06
C ALA A 269 -29.05 6.03 2.57
N ILE A 270 -29.58 5.69 1.40
CA ILE A 270 -29.45 4.39 0.75
C ILE A 270 -28.92 4.60 -0.66
N ILE A 271 -27.85 3.89 -1.00
CA ILE A 271 -27.22 3.90 -2.32
C ILE A 271 -27.28 2.50 -2.87
N CYS A 272 -28.02 2.31 -3.95
CA CYS A 272 -28.13 1.04 -4.70
C CYS A 272 -27.22 1.10 -5.92
N ILE A 273 -26.34 0.12 -6.08
CA ILE A 273 -25.44 -0.01 -7.23
C ILE A 273 -25.54 -1.41 -7.81
N GLU A 274 -25.36 -1.53 -9.12
CA GLU A 274 -25.27 -2.82 -9.79
C GLU A 274 -23.95 -3.53 -9.47
N ASP A 275 -23.99 -4.84 -9.22
CA ASP A 275 -22.79 -5.67 -9.01
C ASP A 275 -22.18 -6.08 -10.36
N LEU A 276 -21.43 -5.18 -10.97
CA LEU A 276 -20.83 -5.36 -12.29
C LEU A 276 -19.53 -6.16 -12.23
N ASN A 277 -19.44 -7.23 -13.02
CA ASN A 277 -18.18 -7.93 -13.26
C ASN A 277 -17.29 -7.16 -14.25
N LEU A 278 -16.67 -6.08 -13.79
CA LEU A 278 -15.80 -5.22 -14.62
C LEU A 278 -14.62 -5.97 -15.26
N ASP A 279 -14.10 -7.02 -14.62
CA ASP A 279 -13.00 -7.82 -15.18
C ASP A 279 -13.49 -8.77 -16.29
N GLY A 280 -14.70 -9.27 -16.19
CA GLY A 280 -15.37 -10.01 -17.26
C GLY A 280 -15.66 -9.12 -18.48
N MET A 281 -16.21 -7.94 -18.24
CA MET A 281 -16.52 -6.95 -19.30
C MET A 281 -15.26 -6.52 -20.06
N LYS A 282 -14.13 -6.28 -19.37
CA LYS A 282 -12.84 -5.95 -20.02
C LYS A 282 -12.35 -7.07 -20.95
N ARG A 283 -12.61 -8.34 -20.65
CA ARG A 283 -12.20 -9.48 -21.48
C ARG A 283 -13.06 -9.62 -22.72
N LEU A 284 -14.38 -9.36 -22.60
CA LEU A 284 -15.33 -9.49 -23.72
C LEU A 284 -15.17 -8.38 -24.75
N TRP A 285 -14.82 -7.17 -24.32
CA TRP A 285 -14.81 -5.99 -25.22
C TRP A 285 -13.43 -5.64 -25.79
N GLY A 286 -12.43 -6.52 -25.59
CA GLY A 286 -11.08 -6.35 -26.12
C GLY A 286 -10.28 -5.23 -25.44
N ALA A 287 -8.95 -5.37 -25.46
CA ALA A 287 -8.04 -4.41 -24.81
C ALA A 287 -8.05 -3.01 -25.46
N GLU A 288 -8.66 -2.83 -26.61
CA GLU A 288 -8.67 -1.57 -27.37
C GLU A 288 -9.82 -0.63 -26.98
N GLY A 289 -10.98 -1.17 -26.59
CA GLY A 289 -12.14 -0.35 -26.20
C GLY A 289 -12.14 0.10 -24.75
N PHE A 290 -11.53 -0.66 -23.87
CA PHE A 290 -11.50 -0.42 -22.44
C PHE A 290 -10.06 -0.29 -21.93
N ARG A 291 -9.39 0.81 -22.25
CA ARG A 291 -8.19 1.20 -21.48
C ARG A 291 -8.71 1.80 -20.16
N PRO A 292 -8.69 1.03 -19.06
CA PRO A 292 -9.23 1.55 -17.82
C PRO A 292 -8.41 2.73 -17.36
N CYS A 293 -9.09 3.75 -16.89
CA CYS A 293 -8.49 4.80 -16.07
C CYS A 293 -7.88 4.24 -14.77
N PHE A 294 -7.74 2.92 -14.66
CA PHE A 294 -7.38 2.15 -13.46
C PHE A 294 -6.09 1.35 -13.70
N ARG A 295 -4.95 1.98 -13.51
CA ARG A 295 -3.72 1.35 -13.05
C ARG A 295 -3.08 2.19 -11.97
#